data_a217e0ebd53c3bcb48d627546e3d928b
#
_entry.id   a217e0ebd53c3bcb48d627546e3d928b
#
_cell.length_a   1.000
_cell.length_b   1.000
_cell.length_c   1.000
_cell.angle_alpha   90.00
_cell.angle_beta   90.00
_cell.angle_gamma   90.00
#
_symmetry.space_group_name_H-M   'P 1'
#
loop_
_entity.id
_entity.type
_entity.pdbx_description
1 polymer ?
#
loop_
_entity_poly.entity_id
_entity_poly.type
_entity_poly.pdbx_seq_one_letter_code
_entity_poly.pdbx_strand_id
1 'polypeptide(L)'
;MSTTTPHRHNHANMYGFARHPGHYDRVAGILARPLYRRAVADVTAAAPAVGSVVLDVGTGPGRLARLIAGGCPTVTVEGVDLSQEMITSATFTTRLEGIENVRFQVADVTSLPFADGSVNLVVSTISLHHWDDPVAGLSEIARVLAPAGRAWIYDFRVALRGPARTASVPGIDLTLESPLIGTGRLNPIGRLVLSTRA
;
A
#
# COMPACT_ATOMS: atom_id res chain seq x y z
N MET A 1 -40.08 3.10 -18.78
CA MET A 1 -38.95 4.03 -18.69
C MET A 1 -38.61 4.14 -17.20
N SER A 2 -37.61 3.38 -16.77
CA SER A 2 -37.18 3.34 -15.34
C SER A 2 -35.85 4.07 -15.24
N THR A 3 -35.85 5.24 -14.61
CA THR A 3 -34.67 6.09 -14.40
C THR A 3 -33.95 5.60 -13.15
N THR A 4 -32.84 4.91 -13.35
CA THR A 4 -31.92 4.53 -12.28
C THR A 4 -31.09 5.75 -11.90
N THR A 5 -31.36 6.32 -10.74
CA THR A 5 -30.56 7.41 -10.16
C THR A 5 -29.23 6.85 -9.67
N PRO A 6 -28.06 7.42 -10.04
CA PRO A 6 -26.79 6.96 -9.50
C PRO A 6 -26.68 7.38 -8.03
N HIS A 7 -26.43 6.43 -7.15
CA HIS A 7 -26.07 6.68 -5.75
C HIS A 7 -24.78 7.49 -5.71
N ARG A 8 -24.90 8.78 -5.42
CA ARG A 8 -23.76 9.61 -5.00
C ARG A 8 -23.38 9.17 -3.59
N HIS A 9 -22.33 8.37 -3.48
CA HIS A 9 -21.68 8.13 -2.21
C HIS A 9 -21.07 9.44 -1.69
N ASN A 10 -21.51 9.82 -0.50
CA ASN A 10 -21.15 11.09 0.12
C ASN A 10 -19.81 10.91 0.86
N HIS A 11 -18.69 10.98 0.12
CA HIS A 11 -17.33 10.85 0.65
C HIS A 11 -16.87 12.06 1.52
N ALA A 12 -17.75 13.04 1.75
CA ALA A 12 -17.36 14.31 2.38
C ALA A 12 -17.09 14.24 3.88
N ASN A 13 -17.48 13.18 4.59
CA ASN A 13 -17.42 13.15 6.07
C ASN A 13 -16.31 12.31 6.68
N MET A 14 -15.56 11.51 5.91
CA MET A 14 -14.48 10.67 6.44
C MET A 14 -13.10 11.36 6.40
N TYR A 15 -12.95 12.43 5.63
CA TYR A 15 -11.71 13.20 5.48
C TYR A 15 -11.65 14.46 6.38
N GLY A 16 -12.35 14.47 7.52
CA GLY A 16 -12.27 15.59 8.47
C GLY A 16 -10.87 15.94 8.96
N PHE A 17 -9.88 15.06 8.71
CA PHE A 17 -8.46 15.26 9.02
C PHE A 17 -7.62 15.77 7.83
N ALA A 18 -8.19 15.83 6.63
CA ALA A 18 -7.46 16.19 5.40
C ALA A 18 -7.22 17.69 5.20
N ARG A 19 -7.61 18.55 6.16
CA ARG A 19 -7.46 20.00 5.99
C ARG A 19 -6.03 20.54 6.06
N HIS A 20 -5.05 19.75 6.51
CA HIS A 20 -3.64 20.14 6.53
C HIS A 20 -2.72 18.93 6.33
N PRO A 21 -2.36 18.60 5.07
CA PRO A 21 -1.46 17.48 4.75
C PRO A 21 -0.14 17.52 5.54
N GLY A 22 0.41 18.72 5.77
CA GLY A 22 1.68 18.89 6.48
C GLY A 22 1.64 18.58 7.99
N HIS A 23 0.49 18.67 8.67
CA HIS A 23 0.36 18.28 10.08
C HIS A 23 0.12 16.79 10.25
N TYR A 24 -0.68 16.18 9.36
CA TYR A 24 -0.90 14.73 9.34
C TYR A 24 0.42 13.99 9.10
N ASP A 25 1.24 14.47 8.18
CA ASP A 25 2.52 13.86 7.82
C ASP A 25 3.54 13.89 8.97
N ARG A 26 3.57 14.93 9.79
CA ARG A 26 4.53 15.03 10.90
C ARG A 26 4.21 14.10 12.07
N VAL A 27 2.98 14.07 12.55
CA VAL A 27 2.60 13.31 13.75
C VAL A 27 2.38 11.84 13.41
N ALA A 28 1.61 11.54 12.37
CA ALA A 28 1.42 10.17 11.90
C ALA A 28 2.73 9.54 11.41
N GLY A 29 3.59 10.34 10.76
CA GLY A 29 4.90 9.89 10.32
C GLY A 29 5.86 9.53 11.46
N ILE A 30 5.79 10.17 12.61
CA ILE A 30 6.63 9.81 13.77
C ILE A 30 6.15 8.50 14.40
N LEU A 31 4.84 8.34 14.57
CA LEU A 31 4.25 7.12 15.13
C LEU A 31 4.40 5.91 14.19
N ALA A 32 4.38 6.14 12.88
CA ALA A 32 4.54 5.10 11.88
C ALA A 32 6.02 4.75 11.56
N ARG A 33 7.00 5.47 12.10
CA ARG A 33 8.43 5.20 11.84
C ARG A 33 8.86 3.73 12.05
N PRO A 34 8.48 3.05 13.15
CA PRO A 34 8.83 1.65 13.34
C PRO A 34 8.22 0.74 12.27
N LEU A 35 6.98 1.06 11.82
CA LEU A 35 6.30 0.34 10.77
C LEU A 35 7.01 0.52 9.41
N TYR A 36 7.32 1.76 9.04
CA TYR A 36 8.06 2.04 7.80
C TYR A 36 9.44 1.38 7.79
N ARG A 37 10.18 1.44 8.91
CA ARG A 37 11.47 0.73 9.03
C ARG A 37 11.30 -0.77 8.82
N ARG A 38 10.24 -1.35 9.37
CA ARG A 38 9.95 -2.77 9.19
C ARG A 38 9.61 -3.08 7.73
N ALA A 39 8.73 -2.32 7.10
CA ALA A 39 8.36 -2.53 5.70
C ALA A 39 9.56 -2.39 4.76
N VAL A 40 10.41 -1.37 4.96
CA VAL A 40 11.66 -1.20 4.20
C VAL A 40 12.62 -2.38 4.42
N ALA A 41 12.78 -2.85 5.67
CA ALA A 41 13.63 -3.99 5.97
C ALA A 41 13.12 -5.27 5.29
N ASP A 42 11.81 -5.49 5.28
CA ASP A 42 11.21 -6.65 4.59
C ASP A 42 11.41 -6.57 3.08
N VAL A 43 11.25 -5.38 2.45
CA VAL A 43 11.54 -5.16 1.02
C VAL A 43 13.00 -5.42 0.70
N THR A 44 13.91 -4.88 1.51
CA THR A 44 15.36 -5.07 1.32
C THR A 44 15.76 -6.54 1.49
N ALA A 45 15.20 -7.22 2.49
CA ALA A 45 15.45 -8.64 2.73
C ALA A 45 14.91 -9.57 1.64
N ALA A 46 13.85 -9.15 0.95
CA ALA A 46 13.35 -9.86 -0.24
C ALA A 46 14.32 -9.78 -1.42
N ALA A 47 15.29 -8.86 -1.37
CA ALA A 47 16.33 -8.68 -2.38
C ALA A 47 15.76 -8.68 -3.82
N PRO A 48 14.81 -7.79 -4.15
CA PRO A 48 14.21 -7.77 -5.47
C PRO A 48 15.30 -7.59 -6.54
N ALA A 49 15.16 -8.32 -7.63
CA ALA A 49 16.12 -8.27 -8.72
C ALA A 49 16.23 -6.87 -9.33
N VAL A 50 17.36 -6.56 -9.96
CA VAL A 50 17.54 -5.30 -10.69
C VAL A 50 16.42 -5.13 -11.72
N GLY A 51 15.82 -3.96 -11.76
CA GLY A 51 14.69 -3.66 -12.66
C GLY A 51 13.31 -4.13 -12.14
N SER A 52 13.24 -4.76 -10.97
CA SER A 52 11.95 -5.11 -10.36
C SER A 52 11.09 -3.88 -10.07
N VAL A 53 9.77 -4.09 -10.16
CA VAL A 53 8.76 -3.09 -9.77
C VAL A 53 8.27 -3.38 -8.37
N VAL A 54 8.37 -2.38 -7.50
CA VAL A 54 7.78 -2.38 -6.15
C VAL A 54 6.64 -1.39 -6.12
N LEU A 55 5.43 -1.84 -5.78
CA LEU A 55 4.22 -1.01 -5.73
C LEU A 55 3.83 -0.71 -4.28
N ASP A 56 3.69 0.57 -3.94
CA ASP A 56 3.17 1.05 -2.64
C ASP A 56 1.70 1.48 -2.80
N VAL A 57 0.77 0.66 -2.28
CA VAL A 57 -0.68 0.88 -2.39
C VAL A 57 -1.20 1.66 -1.19
N GLY A 58 -1.91 2.77 -1.46
CA GLY A 58 -2.29 3.74 -0.44
C GLY A 58 -1.06 4.48 0.07
N THR A 59 -0.23 4.95 -0.88
CA THR A 59 1.09 5.53 -0.60
C THR A 59 1.02 6.83 0.21
N GLY A 60 -0.16 7.48 0.27
CA GLY A 60 -0.33 8.77 0.92
C GLY A 60 0.64 9.81 0.33
N PRO A 61 1.34 10.59 1.19
CA PRO A 61 2.34 11.57 0.73
C PRO A 61 3.67 10.92 0.28
N GLY A 62 3.70 9.61 -0.02
CA GLY A 62 4.80 8.90 -0.64
C GLY A 62 5.99 8.59 0.27
N ARG A 63 5.81 8.63 1.59
CA ARG A 63 6.93 8.47 2.52
C ARG A 63 7.57 7.09 2.46
N LEU A 64 6.74 6.01 2.48
CA LEU A 64 7.26 4.66 2.39
C LEU A 64 7.93 4.42 1.04
N ALA A 65 7.27 4.82 -0.05
CA ALA A 65 7.80 4.68 -1.41
C ALA A 65 9.18 5.33 -1.55
N ARG A 66 9.37 6.56 -1.04
CA ARG A 66 10.69 7.23 -1.07
C ARG A 66 11.75 6.53 -0.22
N LEU A 67 11.38 6.01 0.95
CA LEU A 67 12.32 5.23 1.79
C LEU A 67 12.76 3.94 1.10
N ILE A 68 11.84 3.25 0.41
CA ILE A 68 12.16 2.05 -0.38
C ILE A 68 13.07 2.42 -1.54
N ALA A 69 12.74 3.48 -2.30
CA ALA A 69 13.52 3.94 -3.44
C ALA A 69 14.97 4.29 -3.04
N GLY A 70 15.15 4.97 -1.91
CA GLY A 70 16.48 5.27 -1.37
C GLY A 70 17.25 4.06 -0.86
N GLY A 71 16.54 3.06 -0.30
CA GLY A 71 17.14 1.82 0.20
C GLY A 71 17.42 0.76 -0.88
N CYS A 72 16.74 0.86 -2.03
CA CYS A 72 16.81 -0.10 -3.14
C CYS A 72 16.95 0.65 -4.48
N PRO A 73 18.11 1.23 -4.79
CA PRO A 73 18.27 2.12 -5.96
C PRO A 73 18.13 1.39 -7.31
N THR A 74 18.16 0.07 -7.33
CA THR A 74 18.09 -0.76 -8.54
C THR A 74 16.66 -1.17 -8.92
N VAL A 75 15.66 -0.82 -8.11
CA VAL A 75 14.26 -1.10 -8.40
C VAL A 75 13.53 0.16 -8.84
N THR A 76 12.42 -0.01 -9.53
CA THR A 76 11.45 1.07 -9.76
C THR A 76 10.38 0.99 -8.68
N VAL A 77 10.09 2.09 -8.02
CA VAL A 77 9.00 2.17 -7.03
C VAL A 77 7.84 2.93 -7.65
N GLU A 78 6.65 2.34 -7.59
CA GLU A 78 5.41 2.96 -8.02
C GLU A 78 4.54 3.17 -6.78
N GLY A 79 4.03 4.38 -6.56
CA GLY A 79 3.11 4.70 -5.47
C GLY A 79 1.73 5.06 -6.01
N VAL A 80 0.67 4.44 -5.47
CA VAL A 80 -0.70 4.77 -5.85
C VAL A 80 -1.52 5.19 -4.63
N ASP A 81 -2.40 6.15 -4.82
CA ASP A 81 -3.36 6.60 -3.83
C ASP A 81 -4.62 7.11 -4.52
N LEU A 82 -5.78 6.98 -3.88
CA LEU A 82 -7.03 7.51 -4.41
C LEU A 82 -7.08 9.05 -4.37
N SER A 83 -6.31 9.67 -3.47
CA SER A 83 -6.29 11.13 -3.28
C SER A 83 -5.28 11.81 -4.20
N GLN A 84 -5.79 12.66 -5.10
CA GLN A 84 -4.98 13.55 -5.94
C GLN A 84 -4.07 14.47 -5.11
N GLU A 85 -4.53 14.92 -3.92
CA GLU A 85 -3.74 15.79 -3.04
C GLU A 85 -2.52 15.05 -2.49
N MET A 86 -2.69 13.78 -2.09
CA MET A 86 -1.60 12.94 -1.60
C MET A 86 -0.56 12.70 -2.70
N ILE A 87 -1.00 12.38 -3.90
CA ILE A 87 -0.12 12.17 -5.06
C ILE A 87 0.64 13.45 -5.41
N THR A 88 -0.03 14.61 -5.38
CA THR A 88 0.62 15.91 -5.62
C THR A 88 1.71 16.17 -4.58
N SER A 89 1.42 15.95 -3.29
CA SER A 89 2.37 16.10 -2.19
C SER A 89 3.55 15.13 -2.31
N ALA A 90 3.28 13.86 -2.62
CA ALA A 90 4.30 12.83 -2.83
C ALA A 90 5.26 13.21 -3.96
N THR A 91 4.70 13.60 -5.11
CA THR A 91 5.48 14.00 -6.29
C THR A 91 6.34 15.23 -6.02
N PHE A 92 5.77 16.24 -5.35
CA PHE A 92 6.51 17.47 -5.00
C PHE A 92 7.69 17.17 -4.09
N THR A 93 7.44 16.42 -3.00
CA THR A 93 8.50 16.09 -2.03
C THR A 93 9.60 15.25 -2.66
N THR A 94 9.25 14.28 -3.49
CA THR A 94 10.20 13.43 -4.20
C THR A 94 11.14 14.23 -5.11
N ARG A 95 10.60 15.22 -5.83
CA ARG A 95 11.41 16.12 -6.66
C ARG A 95 12.38 16.95 -5.83
N LEU A 96 11.94 17.46 -4.68
CA LEU A 96 12.81 18.20 -3.77
C LEU A 96 13.93 17.33 -3.21
N GLU A 97 13.68 16.05 -2.96
CA GLU A 97 14.67 15.09 -2.46
C GLU A 97 15.58 14.52 -3.57
N GLY A 98 15.31 14.80 -4.85
CA GLY A 98 16.10 14.33 -5.98
C GLY A 98 16.04 12.82 -6.20
N ILE A 99 14.95 12.16 -5.81
CA ILE A 99 14.77 10.71 -5.98
C ILE A 99 14.18 10.44 -7.36
N GLU A 100 14.90 9.66 -8.19
CA GLU A 100 14.54 9.46 -9.60
C GLU A 100 13.83 8.13 -9.89
N ASN A 101 14.01 7.13 -9.01
CA ASN A 101 13.48 5.78 -9.18
C ASN A 101 12.12 5.56 -8.51
N VAL A 102 11.35 6.62 -8.25
CA VAL A 102 9.97 6.54 -7.74
C VAL A 102 9.02 7.41 -8.55
N ARG A 103 7.82 6.92 -8.77
CA ARG A 103 6.72 7.61 -9.46
C ARG A 103 5.43 7.47 -8.68
N PHE A 104 4.50 8.42 -8.91
CA PHE A 104 3.21 8.41 -8.24
C PHE A 104 2.08 8.68 -9.22
N GLN A 105 0.96 7.99 -9.02
CA GLN A 105 -0.25 8.20 -9.80
C GLN A 105 -1.51 7.97 -8.97
N VAL A 106 -2.60 8.64 -9.38
CA VAL A 106 -3.91 8.42 -8.75
C VAL A 106 -4.48 7.11 -9.26
N ALA A 107 -4.85 6.23 -8.34
CA ALA A 107 -5.54 4.98 -8.69
C ALA A 107 -6.37 4.45 -7.53
N ASP A 108 -7.45 3.74 -7.87
CA ASP A 108 -8.21 2.91 -6.94
C ASP A 108 -7.53 1.54 -6.82
N VAL A 109 -7.42 1.00 -5.61
CA VAL A 109 -6.86 -0.32 -5.36
C VAL A 109 -7.66 -1.45 -6.04
N THR A 110 -8.93 -1.22 -6.32
CA THR A 110 -9.80 -2.18 -7.02
C THR A 110 -9.64 -2.14 -8.55
N SER A 111 -8.84 -1.19 -9.08
CA SER A 111 -8.56 -1.02 -10.50
C SER A 111 -7.17 -0.41 -10.70
N LEU A 112 -6.14 -1.22 -10.46
CA LEU A 112 -4.75 -0.78 -10.55
C LEU A 112 -4.30 -0.63 -12.01
N PRO A 113 -3.63 0.48 -12.36
CA PRO A 113 -3.21 0.76 -13.74
C PRO A 113 -1.92 0.01 -14.13
N PHE A 114 -1.85 -1.27 -13.78
CA PHE A 114 -0.74 -2.16 -14.08
C PHE A 114 -1.22 -3.40 -14.82
N ALA A 115 -0.41 -3.92 -15.72
CA ALA A 115 -0.70 -5.16 -16.42
C ALA A 115 -0.67 -6.38 -15.47
N ASP A 116 -1.36 -7.46 -15.85
CA ASP A 116 -1.30 -8.73 -15.13
C ASP A 116 0.14 -9.20 -14.99
N GLY A 117 0.53 -9.61 -13.79
CA GLY A 117 1.84 -10.17 -13.53
C GLY A 117 3.02 -9.21 -13.71
N SER A 118 2.81 -7.89 -13.67
CA SER A 118 3.87 -6.89 -13.94
C SER A 118 4.57 -6.34 -12.70
N VAL A 119 4.08 -6.64 -11.49
CA VAL A 119 4.59 -6.11 -10.22
C VAL A 119 5.25 -7.22 -9.42
N ASN A 120 6.51 -7.05 -9.07
CA ASN A 120 7.28 -8.08 -8.36
C ASN A 120 6.98 -8.10 -6.85
N LEU A 121 6.73 -6.94 -6.27
CA LEU A 121 6.45 -6.80 -4.85
C LEU A 121 5.43 -5.69 -4.62
N VAL A 122 4.40 -5.97 -3.82
CA VAL A 122 3.44 -4.97 -3.36
C VAL A 122 3.63 -4.74 -1.88
N VAL A 123 3.61 -3.49 -1.46
CA VAL A 123 3.54 -3.08 -0.06
C VAL A 123 2.34 -2.17 0.16
N SER A 124 1.76 -2.19 1.34
CA SER A 124 0.75 -1.23 1.78
C SER A 124 0.88 -1.05 3.28
N THR A 125 0.76 0.19 3.78
CA THR A 125 0.85 0.47 5.21
C THR A 125 -0.27 1.38 5.66
N ILE A 126 -1.07 0.91 6.64
CA ILE A 126 -2.16 1.70 7.27
C ILE A 126 -3.12 2.28 6.22
N SER A 127 -3.53 1.47 5.26
CA SER A 127 -4.37 1.86 4.14
C SER A 127 -5.59 0.95 3.97
N LEU A 128 -5.45 -0.37 4.21
CA LEU A 128 -6.50 -1.37 3.95
C LEU A 128 -7.81 -1.05 4.69
N HIS A 129 -7.75 -0.51 5.90
CA HIS A 129 -8.94 -0.14 6.68
C HIS A 129 -9.74 1.03 6.09
N HIS A 130 -9.23 1.67 5.04
CA HIS A 130 -9.91 2.71 4.26
C HIS A 130 -10.47 2.19 2.93
N TRP A 131 -10.18 0.93 2.54
CA TRP A 131 -10.67 0.40 1.28
C TRP A 131 -12.16 0.06 1.38
N ASP A 132 -12.95 0.54 0.42
CA ASP A 132 -14.39 0.26 0.37
C ASP A 132 -14.67 -1.23 0.17
N ASP A 133 -13.88 -1.91 -0.68
CA ASP A 133 -13.91 -3.35 -0.89
C ASP A 133 -12.50 -3.96 -0.76
N PRO A 134 -12.10 -4.39 0.46
CA PRO A 134 -10.81 -5.02 0.67
C PRO A 134 -10.62 -6.32 -0.11
N VAL A 135 -11.69 -7.07 -0.39
CA VAL A 135 -11.59 -8.34 -1.12
C VAL A 135 -11.29 -8.09 -2.59
N ALA A 136 -11.99 -7.12 -3.21
CA ALA A 136 -11.70 -6.69 -4.57
C ALA A 136 -10.29 -6.12 -4.69
N GLY A 137 -9.85 -5.28 -3.74
CA GLY A 137 -8.49 -4.75 -3.70
C GLY A 137 -7.42 -5.83 -3.60
N LEU A 138 -7.62 -6.85 -2.75
CA LEU A 138 -6.71 -8.00 -2.65
C LEU A 138 -6.68 -8.83 -3.94
N SER A 139 -7.82 -8.99 -4.60
CA SER A 139 -7.90 -9.69 -5.90
C SER A 139 -7.14 -8.94 -6.99
N GLU A 140 -7.26 -7.62 -7.00
CA GLU A 140 -6.57 -6.77 -7.97
C GLU A 140 -5.05 -6.73 -7.71
N ILE A 141 -4.62 -6.68 -6.45
CA ILE A 141 -3.22 -6.84 -6.09
C ILE A 141 -2.69 -8.19 -6.58
N ALA A 142 -3.45 -9.27 -6.41
CA ALA A 142 -3.05 -10.59 -6.89
C ALA A 142 -2.94 -10.65 -8.43
N ARG A 143 -3.82 -9.96 -9.16
CA ARG A 143 -3.76 -9.87 -10.63
C ARG A 143 -2.46 -9.25 -11.11
N VAL A 144 -2.03 -8.16 -10.47
CA VAL A 144 -0.81 -7.45 -10.90
C VAL A 144 0.47 -8.12 -10.44
N LEU A 145 0.42 -9.02 -9.43
CA LEU A 145 1.61 -9.72 -8.94
C LEU A 145 2.21 -10.65 -10.00
N ALA A 146 3.49 -10.50 -10.24
CA ALA A 146 4.28 -11.38 -11.08
C ALA A 146 4.32 -12.82 -10.50
N PRO A 147 4.62 -13.84 -11.33
CA PRO A 147 4.96 -15.17 -10.82
C PRO A 147 6.08 -15.09 -9.77
N ALA A 148 5.90 -15.78 -8.65
CA ALA A 148 6.73 -15.70 -7.45
C ALA A 148 6.72 -14.31 -6.74
N GLY A 149 5.85 -13.40 -7.18
CA GLY A 149 5.63 -12.10 -6.54
C GLY A 149 4.97 -12.22 -5.16
N ARG A 150 5.12 -11.19 -4.35
CA ARG A 150 4.57 -11.14 -2.99
C ARG A 150 3.91 -9.79 -2.71
N ALA A 151 2.90 -9.80 -1.83
CA ALA A 151 2.37 -8.57 -1.27
C ALA A 151 2.42 -8.61 0.26
N TRP A 152 2.75 -7.48 0.87
CA TRP A 152 2.74 -7.27 2.32
C TRP A 152 1.87 -6.09 2.67
N ILE A 153 0.77 -6.35 3.35
CA ILE A 153 -0.19 -5.34 3.78
C ILE A 153 -0.14 -5.24 5.30
N TYR A 154 0.39 -4.14 5.79
CA TYR A 154 0.52 -3.84 7.20
C TYR A 154 -0.62 -2.92 7.62
N ASP A 155 -1.45 -3.40 8.53
CA ASP A 155 -2.57 -2.62 9.06
C ASP A 155 -2.93 -3.06 10.47
N PHE A 156 -3.92 -2.42 11.06
CA PHE A 156 -4.47 -2.87 12.32
C PHE A 156 -4.97 -4.31 12.20
N ARG A 157 -4.61 -5.15 13.18
CA ARG A 157 -5.01 -6.57 13.18
C ARG A 157 -6.51 -6.77 13.07
N VAL A 158 -7.30 -5.85 13.63
CA VAL A 158 -8.75 -5.90 13.54
C VAL A 158 -9.23 -5.71 12.10
N ALA A 159 -8.61 -4.82 11.34
CA ALA A 159 -8.93 -4.58 9.94
C ALA A 159 -8.54 -5.75 9.02
N LEU A 160 -7.42 -6.40 9.31
CA LEU A 160 -6.91 -7.52 8.50
C LEU A 160 -7.69 -8.83 8.71
N ARG A 161 -8.33 -9.04 9.86
CA ARG A 161 -8.99 -10.32 10.20
C ARG A 161 -10.14 -10.70 9.28
N GLY A 162 -10.96 -9.74 8.90
CA GLY A 162 -12.06 -9.96 7.96
C GLY A 162 -11.55 -10.43 6.60
N PRO A 163 -10.79 -9.59 5.89
CA PRO A 163 -10.22 -9.93 4.58
C PRO A 163 -9.38 -11.21 4.59
N ALA A 164 -8.57 -11.45 5.63
CA ALA A 164 -7.78 -12.68 5.75
C ALA A 164 -8.62 -13.97 5.81
N ARG A 165 -9.88 -13.88 6.23
CA ARG A 165 -10.78 -15.02 6.32
C ARG A 165 -11.69 -15.19 5.11
N THR A 166 -12.08 -14.07 4.50
CA THR A 166 -13.11 -14.05 3.45
C THR A 166 -12.54 -13.95 2.04
N ALA A 167 -11.35 -13.36 1.89
CA ALA A 167 -10.73 -13.29 0.59
C ALA A 167 -10.25 -14.68 0.15
N SER A 168 -10.79 -15.13 -0.99
CA SER A 168 -10.34 -16.34 -1.67
C SER A 168 -9.89 -15.92 -3.07
N VAL A 169 -8.58 -15.81 -3.24
CA VAL A 169 -8.00 -15.36 -4.50
C VAL A 169 -7.35 -16.57 -5.18
N PRO A 170 -7.83 -16.98 -6.37
CA PRO A 170 -7.25 -18.12 -7.07
C PRO A 170 -5.74 -17.96 -7.28
N GLY A 171 -4.97 -19.02 -7.01
CA GLY A 171 -3.51 -19.00 -7.19
C GLY A 171 -2.72 -18.22 -6.14
N ILE A 172 -3.37 -17.72 -5.09
CA ILE A 172 -2.73 -16.93 -4.03
C ILE A 172 -2.90 -17.63 -2.68
N ASP A 173 -1.82 -17.69 -1.91
CA ASP A 173 -1.86 -18.03 -0.49
C ASP A 173 -1.91 -16.75 0.35
N LEU A 174 -2.89 -16.70 1.26
CA LEU A 174 -3.09 -15.60 2.19
C LEU A 174 -2.69 -16.04 3.61
N THR A 175 -1.77 -15.32 4.23
CA THR A 175 -1.33 -15.59 5.61
C THR A 175 -1.36 -14.31 6.44
N LEU A 176 -2.02 -14.37 7.61
CA LEU A 176 -2.01 -13.28 8.57
C LEU A 176 -0.90 -13.50 9.61
N GLU A 177 0.06 -12.59 9.64
CA GLU A 177 1.22 -12.64 10.52
C GLU A 177 1.21 -11.53 11.57
N SER A 178 2.04 -11.69 12.57
CA SER A 178 2.28 -10.69 13.62
C SER A 178 3.74 -10.24 13.58
N PRO A 179 4.10 -9.32 12.68
CA PRO A 179 5.47 -8.82 12.59
C PRO A 179 5.85 -8.11 13.89
N LEU A 180 7.11 -8.24 14.29
CA LEU A 180 7.66 -7.46 15.39
C LEU A 180 7.82 -6.01 14.96
N ILE A 181 6.95 -5.14 15.48
CA ILE A 181 7.00 -3.69 15.23
C ILE A 181 7.15 -2.98 16.57
N GLY A 182 8.31 -2.41 16.80
CA GLY A 182 8.65 -1.79 18.09
C GLY A 182 8.98 -2.82 19.20
N THR A 183 9.10 -2.35 20.43
CA THR A 183 9.52 -3.12 21.61
C THR A 183 8.39 -3.50 22.56
N GLY A 184 7.13 -3.23 22.18
CA GLY A 184 5.98 -3.40 23.06
C GLY A 184 5.31 -4.78 22.99
N ARG A 185 4.83 -5.29 24.14
CA ARG A 185 4.03 -6.52 24.25
C ARG A 185 2.66 -6.45 23.55
N LEU A 186 2.15 -5.22 23.30
CA LEU A 186 0.89 -4.96 22.62
C LEU A 186 1.19 -4.38 21.23
N ASN A 187 1.33 -5.24 20.25
CA ASN A 187 1.46 -4.83 18.86
C ASN A 187 0.08 -4.89 18.17
N PRO A 188 -0.59 -3.74 17.93
CA PRO A 188 -1.88 -3.70 17.26
C PRO A 188 -1.78 -3.97 15.75
N ILE A 189 -0.57 -3.94 15.19
CA ILE A 189 -0.33 -4.10 13.76
C ILE A 189 -0.16 -5.58 13.41
N GLY A 190 -0.81 -6.00 12.33
CA GLY A 190 -0.61 -7.26 11.65
C GLY A 190 0.02 -7.05 10.29
N ARG A 191 0.40 -8.14 9.63
CA ARG A 191 0.79 -8.18 8.24
C ARG A 191 -0.01 -9.28 7.54
N LEU A 192 -0.76 -8.90 6.51
CA LEU A 192 -1.35 -9.86 5.58
C LEU A 192 -0.33 -10.09 4.45
N VAL A 193 0.02 -11.33 4.25
CA VAL A 193 0.96 -11.76 3.21
C VAL A 193 0.18 -12.44 2.11
N LEU A 194 0.36 -11.98 0.87
CA LEU A 194 -0.07 -12.66 -0.34
C LEU A 194 1.17 -13.22 -1.03
N SER A 195 1.13 -14.48 -1.43
CA SER A 195 2.16 -15.09 -2.26
C SER A 195 1.52 -15.89 -3.38
N THR A 196 2.04 -15.74 -4.61
CA THR A 196 1.61 -16.56 -5.74
C THR A 196 2.05 -18.00 -5.52
N ARG A 197 1.13 -18.95 -5.81
CA ARG A 197 1.48 -20.37 -5.81
C ARG A 197 2.42 -20.66 -6.98
N ALA A 198 3.43 -21.48 -6.72
CA ALA A 198 4.36 -21.95 -7.74
C ALA A 198 3.66 -22.89 -8.73
#